data_165129780330efcd29e2ccd1b7568389
#
_entry.id   165129780330efcd29e2ccd1b7568389
#
_cell.length_a   1.000
_cell.length_b   1.000
_cell.length_c   1.000
_cell.angle_alpha   90.00
_cell.angle_beta   90.00
_cell.angle_gamma   90.00
#
_symmetry.space_group_name_H-M   'P 1'
#
loop_
_entity.id
_entity.type
_entity.pdbx_description
1 polymer ?
#
loop_
_entity_poly.entity_id
_entity_poly.type
_entity_poly.pdbx_seq_one_letter_code
_entity_poly.pdbx_strand_id
1 'polypeptide(L)'
;MNASMLKNKITIQKKAAVADDIGRISEVWSDYMAVHAYANRLSGQELIVAAANGQQDTVTFSVRYCRALADLNSNDFRIIFMGRIFNILTVDNVQFMNVELKIRAVEEERKS
;
A
#
# COMPACT_ATOMS: atom_id res chain seq x y z
N MET A 1 -12.22 -9.56 -10.92
CA MET A 1 -10.82 -9.91 -10.64
C MET A 1 -10.67 -11.42 -10.54
N ASN A 2 -9.74 -11.99 -11.25
CA ASN A 2 -9.48 -13.41 -11.22
C ASN A 2 -8.47 -13.75 -10.11
N ALA A 3 -8.81 -14.68 -9.22
CA ALA A 3 -7.94 -15.07 -8.11
C ALA A 3 -6.56 -15.57 -8.55
N SER A 4 -6.46 -16.15 -9.75
CA SER A 4 -5.17 -16.62 -10.27
C SER A 4 -4.18 -15.49 -10.56
N MET A 5 -4.62 -14.25 -10.63
CA MET A 5 -3.76 -13.09 -10.82
C MET A 5 -3.20 -12.54 -9.51
N LEU A 6 -3.72 -12.98 -8.36
CA LEU A 6 -3.30 -12.51 -7.05
C LEU A 6 -2.13 -13.37 -6.54
N LYS A 7 -0.97 -13.21 -7.16
CA LYS A 7 0.19 -14.06 -6.91
C LYS A 7 1.17 -13.53 -5.88
N ASN A 8 1.09 -12.25 -5.56
CA ASN A 8 2.07 -11.59 -4.69
C ASN A 8 1.49 -11.42 -3.30
N LYS A 9 2.17 -11.96 -2.30
CA LYS A 9 1.74 -11.76 -0.92
C LYS A 9 2.32 -10.46 -0.40
N ILE A 10 1.46 -9.59 0.11
CA ILE A 10 1.86 -8.33 0.72
C ILE A 10 1.38 -8.30 2.17
N THR A 11 2.09 -7.56 3.01
CA THR A 11 1.67 -7.30 4.39
C THR A 11 1.26 -5.84 4.49
N ILE A 12 0.07 -5.60 5.01
CA ILE A 12 -0.40 -4.25 5.29
C ILE A 12 -0.11 -3.97 6.76
N GLN A 13 0.61 -2.89 7.03
CA GLN A 13 0.93 -2.45 8.38
C GLN A 13 0.11 -1.23 8.73
N LYS A 14 -0.25 -1.13 10.00
CA LYS A 14 -1.00 0.00 10.54
C LYS A 14 -0.15 0.73 11.56
N LYS A 15 -0.18 2.05 11.50
CA LYS A 15 0.50 2.91 12.46
C LYS A 15 -0.37 3.10 13.70
N ALA A 16 0.24 2.98 14.87
CA ALA A 16 -0.44 3.20 16.13
C ALA A 16 0.41 4.09 17.02
N ALA A 17 -0.25 4.96 17.76
CA ALA A 17 0.41 5.77 18.78
C ALA A 17 0.53 4.94 20.06
N VAL A 18 1.74 4.84 20.59
CA VAL A 18 2.02 4.08 21.82
C VAL A 18 2.66 4.99 22.82
N ALA A 19 2.14 5.03 24.05
CA ALA A 19 2.74 5.79 25.14
C ALA A 19 3.73 4.90 25.90
N ASP A 20 4.90 5.44 26.20
CA ASP A 20 5.88 4.74 27.04
C ASP A 20 5.63 5.00 28.54
N ASP A 21 6.50 4.47 29.41
CA ASP A 21 6.34 4.56 30.86
C ASP A 21 6.43 6.00 31.39
N ILE A 22 6.99 6.93 30.63
CA ILE A 22 7.11 8.33 31.03
C ILE A 22 6.19 9.26 30.26
N GLY A 23 5.20 8.69 29.55
CA GLY A 23 4.18 9.45 28.85
C GLY A 23 4.57 9.97 27.47
N ARG A 24 5.74 9.55 26.95
CA ARG A 24 6.10 9.90 25.57
C ARG A 24 5.23 9.12 24.61
N ILE A 25 4.73 9.80 23.59
CA ILE A 25 3.97 9.15 22.54
C ILE A 25 4.89 8.91 21.35
N SER A 26 4.99 7.67 20.93
CA SER A 26 5.72 7.28 19.72
C SER A 26 4.80 6.57 18.77
N GLU A 27 5.12 6.63 17.47
CA GLU A 27 4.36 5.93 16.45
C GLU A 27 5.07 4.61 16.13
N VAL A 28 4.31 3.51 16.18
CA VAL A 28 4.82 2.17 15.92
C VAL A 28 3.99 1.54 14.80
N TRP A 29 4.69 0.96 13.83
CA TRP A 29 4.06 0.19 12.76
C TRP A 29 3.95 -1.26 13.21
N SER A 30 2.78 -1.84 13.01
CA SER A 30 2.55 -3.25 13.30
C SER A 30 1.80 -3.90 12.16
N ASP A 31 1.97 -5.22 12.02
CA ASP A 31 1.27 -5.97 10.98
C ASP A 31 -0.23 -5.93 11.25
N TYR A 32 -0.99 -5.50 10.25
CA TYR A 32 -2.43 -5.39 10.31
C TYR A 32 -3.08 -6.62 9.67
N MET A 33 -2.70 -6.94 8.43
CA MET A 33 -3.13 -8.16 7.77
C MET A 33 -2.24 -8.45 6.57
N ALA A 34 -2.21 -9.71 6.17
CA ALA A 34 -1.53 -10.15 4.95
C ALA A 34 -2.59 -10.51 3.91
N VAL A 35 -2.38 -10.07 2.68
CA VAL A 35 -3.29 -10.35 1.58
C VAL A 35 -2.49 -10.68 0.32
N HIS A 36 -3.12 -11.37 -0.60
CA HIS A 36 -2.55 -11.60 -1.91
C HIS A 36 -2.96 -10.47 -2.85
N ALA A 37 -2.03 -10.01 -3.67
CA ALA A 37 -2.21 -8.87 -4.54
C ALA A 37 -1.65 -9.16 -5.92
N TYR A 38 -2.13 -8.39 -6.89
CA TYR A 38 -1.47 -8.26 -8.18
C TYR A 38 -0.66 -6.96 -8.14
N ALA A 39 0.66 -7.09 -8.22
CA ALA A 39 1.56 -5.95 -8.18
C ALA A 39 1.96 -5.57 -9.61
N ASN A 40 1.78 -4.30 -9.97
CA ASN A 40 2.05 -3.83 -11.31
C ASN A 40 2.78 -2.48 -11.25
N ARG A 41 3.96 -2.43 -11.89
CA ARG A 41 4.67 -1.16 -12.05
C ARG A 41 4.07 -0.38 -13.20
N LEU A 42 4.23 0.95 -13.14
CA LEU A 42 3.82 1.80 -14.23
C LEU A 42 4.58 1.45 -15.51
N SER A 43 3.91 1.56 -16.64
CA SER A 43 4.50 1.31 -17.96
C SER A 43 3.94 2.28 -18.99
N GLY A 44 4.68 2.45 -20.12
CA GLY A 44 4.24 3.28 -21.23
C GLY A 44 4.03 4.74 -20.83
N GLN A 45 2.90 5.30 -21.21
CA GLN A 45 2.59 6.70 -20.95
C GLN A 45 2.46 7.02 -19.47
N GLU A 46 1.97 6.07 -18.68
CA GLU A 46 1.87 6.25 -17.24
C GLU A 46 3.24 6.48 -16.62
N LEU A 47 4.25 5.74 -17.09
CA LEU A 47 5.62 5.91 -16.62
C LEU A 47 6.17 7.29 -16.99
N ILE A 48 5.89 7.76 -18.20
CA ILE A 48 6.34 9.08 -18.65
C ILE A 48 5.72 10.19 -17.79
N VAL A 49 4.42 10.12 -17.55
CA VAL A 49 3.73 11.11 -16.74
C VAL A 49 4.22 11.06 -15.29
N ALA A 50 4.41 9.86 -14.75
CA ALA A 50 4.89 9.70 -13.38
C ALA A 50 6.32 10.23 -13.23
N ALA A 51 7.19 10.00 -14.22
CA ALA A 51 8.57 10.52 -14.20
C ALA A 51 8.57 12.04 -14.18
N ALA A 52 7.68 12.68 -14.97
CA ALA A 52 7.56 14.13 -14.99
C ALA A 52 7.10 14.68 -13.64
N ASN A 53 6.38 13.89 -12.85
CA ASN A 53 5.89 14.28 -11.53
C ASN A 53 6.75 13.73 -10.38
N GLY A 54 7.87 13.09 -10.68
CA GLY A 54 8.75 12.52 -9.65
C GLY A 54 8.26 11.21 -9.05
N GLN A 55 7.32 10.51 -9.70
CA GLN A 55 6.69 9.30 -9.17
C GLN A 55 7.04 8.05 -9.98
N GLN A 56 8.25 7.97 -10.48
CA GLN A 56 8.65 6.88 -11.40
C GLN A 56 8.76 5.51 -10.72
N ASP A 57 8.83 5.44 -9.38
CA ASP A 57 8.93 4.18 -8.65
C ASP A 57 7.58 3.75 -8.04
N THR A 58 6.49 4.20 -8.63
CA THR A 58 5.15 3.87 -8.15
C THR A 58 4.75 2.47 -8.59
N VAL A 59 4.18 1.72 -7.65
CA VAL A 59 3.62 0.39 -7.89
C VAL A 59 2.14 0.43 -7.55
N THR A 60 1.32 -0.22 -8.39
CA THR A 60 -0.10 -0.40 -8.11
C THR A 60 -0.32 -1.82 -7.61
N PHE A 61 -0.89 -1.94 -6.43
CA PHE A 61 -1.30 -3.22 -5.86
C PHE A 61 -2.81 -3.37 -5.98
N SER A 62 -3.24 -4.37 -6.73
CA SER A 62 -4.66 -4.69 -6.84
C SER A 62 -4.96 -5.83 -5.88
N VAL A 63 -5.91 -5.59 -4.97
CA VAL A 63 -6.30 -6.57 -3.96
C VAL A 63 -7.81 -6.76 -4.00
N ARG A 64 -8.26 -7.92 -3.53
CA ARG A 64 -9.69 -8.16 -3.38
C ARG A 64 -10.21 -7.34 -2.20
N TYR A 65 -11.33 -6.66 -2.40
CA TYR A 65 -11.95 -5.89 -1.33
C TYR A 65 -12.36 -6.81 -0.17
N CYS A 66 -12.12 -6.36 1.04
CA CYS A 66 -12.72 -6.94 2.24
C CYS A 66 -12.97 -5.82 3.24
N ARG A 67 -13.85 -6.08 4.20
CA ARG A 67 -14.26 -5.05 5.16
C ARG A 67 -13.08 -4.49 5.95
N ALA A 68 -12.11 -5.33 6.27
CA ALA A 68 -10.93 -4.90 7.02
C ALA A 68 -10.08 -3.87 6.25
N LEU A 69 -10.20 -3.81 4.92
CA LEU A 69 -9.44 -2.88 4.08
C LEU A 69 -10.23 -1.62 3.73
N ALA A 70 -11.47 -1.49 4.23
CA ALA A 70 -12.32 -0.34 3.90
C ALA A 70 -11.73 0.99 4.39
N ASP A 71 -10.94 0.96 5.45
CA ASP A 71 -10.38 2.15 6.08
C ASP A 71 -8.95 2.47 5.62
N LEU A 72 -8.42 1.75 4.64
CA LEU A 72 -7.07 2.03 4.14
C LEU A 72 -6.93 3.49 3.71
N ASN A 73 -5.82 4.11 4.13
CA ASN A 73 -5.51 5.48 3.76
C ASN A 73 -3.99 5.67 3.73
N SER A 74 -3.56 6.82 3.23
CA SER A 74 -2.14 7.11 3.05
C SER A 74 -1.42 7.49 4.35
N ASN A 75 -2.14 7.83 5.40
CA ASN A 75 -1.54 8.33 6.64
C ASN A 75 -1.27 7.22 7.65
N ASP A 76 -2.19 6.26 7.76
CA ASP A 76 -2.18 5.27 8.85
C ASP A 76 -1.72 3.88 8.41
N PHE A 77 -1.55 3.66 7.12
CA PHE A 77 -1.22 2.34 6.57
C PHE A 77 -0.06 2.42 5.60
N ARG A 78 0.68 1.32 5.53
CA ARG A 78 1.72 1.14 4.53
C ARG A 78 1.76 -0.33 4.10
N ILE A 79 2.48 -0.61 3.01
CA ILE A 79 2.57 -1.96 2.46
C ILE A 79 4.02 -2.44 2.57
N ILE A 80 4.20 -3.68 3.02
CA ILE A 80 5.49 -4.36 2.97
C ILE A 80 5.41 -5.43 1.87
N PHE A 81 6.29 -5.32 0.90
CA PHE A 81 6.33 -6.24 -0.23
C PHE A 81 7.79 -6.56 -0.56
N MET A 82 8.13 -7.84 -0.59
CA MET A 82 9.49 -8.32 -0.87
C MET A 82 10.55 -7.68 0.04
N GLY A 83 10.20 -7.47 1.31
CA GLY A 83 11.09 -6.86 2.29
C GLY A 83 11.27 -5.36 2.14
N ARG A 84 10.47 -4.71 1.29
CA ARG A 84 10.54 -3.27 1.04
C ARG A 84 9.28 -2.58 1.53
N ILE A 85 9.43 -1.33 1.94
CA ILE A 85 8.34 -0.51 2.45
C ILE A 85 7.78 0.35 1.32
N PHE A 86 6.46 0.30 1.14
CA PHE A 86 5.76 1.12 0.16
C PHE A 86 4.77 2.02 0.87
N ASN A 87 4.91 3.32 0.69
CA ASN A 87 4.00 4.31 1.26
C ASN A 87 2.80 4.45 0.33
N ILE A 88 1.60 4.38 0.89
CA ILE A 88 0.36 4.47 0.12
C ILE A 88 0.14 5.90 -0.34
N LEU A 89 -0.09 6.09 -1.63
CA LEU A 89 -0.43 7.38 -2.22
C LEU A 89 -1.94 7.54 -2.34
N THR A 90 -2.61 6.56 -2.95
CA THR A 90 -4.06 6.57 -3.15
C THR A 90 -4.63 5.19 -3.00
N VAL A 91 -5.89 5.13 -2.59
CA VAL A 91 -6.66 3.88 -2.53
C VAL A 91 -7.93 4.11 -3.36
N ASP A 92 -8.12 3.29 -4.37
CA ASP A 92 -9.29 3.38 -5.26
C ASP A 92 -10.15 2.13 -5.12
N ASN A 93 -11.38 2.33 -4.66
CA ASN A 93 -12.40 1.27 -4.69
C ASN A 93 -13.05 1.30 -6.07
N VAL A 94 -12.61 0.39 -6.93
CA VAL A 94 -12.95 0.41 -8.35
C VAL A 94 -14.47 0.46 -8.54
N GLN A 95 -14.96 1.55 -9.13
CA GLN A 95 -16.38 1.82 -9.39
C GLN A 95 -17.26 1.74 -8.14
N PHE A 96 -16.68 1.87 -6.95
CA PHE A 96 -17.39 1.78 -5.66
C PHE A 96 -18.20 0.48 -5.49
N MET A 97 -17.76 -0.61 -6.12
CA MET A 97 -18.51 -1.87 -6.11
C MET A 97 -18.08 -2.82 -4.99
N ASN A 98 -17.08 -2.44 -4.18
CA ASN A 98 -16.58 -3.26 -3.08
C ASN A 98 -16.12 -4.66 -3.55
N VAL A 99 -15.48 -4.71 -4.71
CA VAL A 99 -14.96 -5.95 -5.29
C VAL A 99 -13.43 -5.94 -5.31
N GLU A 100 -12.85 -4.82 -5.74
CA GLU A 100 -11.42 -4.66 -5.93
C GLU A 100 -10.96 -3.30 -5.42
N LEU A 101 -9.80 -3.30 -4.76
CA LEU A 101 -9.12 -2.06 -4.42
C LEU A 101 -7.82 -1.98 -5.21
N LYS A 102 -7.57 -0.82 -5.80
CA LYS A 102 -6.28 -0.50 -6.41
C LYS A 102 -5.55 0.48 -5.50
N ILE A 103 -4.42 0.04 -4.98
CA ILE A 103 -3.61 0.81 -4.05
C ILE A 103 -2.37 1.26 -4.80
N ARG A 104 -2.23 2.56 -5.02
CA ARG A 104 -1.01 3.13 -5.59
C ARG A 104 -0.08 3.48 -4.45
N ALA A 105 1.16 3.00 -4.56
CA ALA A 105 2.15 3.19 -3.52
C ALA A 105 3.52 3.45 -4.13
N VAL A 106 4.35 4.17 -3.39
CA VAL A 106 5.72 4.47 -3.79
C VAL A 106 6.69 3.84 -2.79
N GLU A 107 7.76 3.22 -3.30
CA GLU A 107 8.77 2.63 -2.44
C GLU A 107 9.47 3.72 -1.62
N GLU A 108 9.57 3.50 -0.31
CA GLU A 108 10.29 4.40 0.57
C GLU A 108 11.79 4.30 0.29
N GLU A 109 12.44 5.46 0.14
CA GLU A 109 13.88 5.47 -0.06
C GLU A 109 14.60 4.91 1.16
N ARG A 110 15.51 3.96 0.91
CA ARG A 110 16.39 3.46 1.97
C ARG A 110 17.47 4.50 2.21
N LYS A 111 17.51 5.00 3.43
CA LYS A 111 18.67 5.75 3.89
C LYS A 111 19.79 4.74 4.15
N SER A 112 20.76 4.75 3.30
CA SER A 112 21.94 3.93 3.48
C SER A 112 22.80 4.48 4.60
#